data_354033212291903c2a89a2452b3c48a9
#
_entry.id   354033212291903c2a89a2452b3c48a9
#
_cell.length_a   1.000
_cell.length_b   1.000
_cell.length_c   1.000
_cell.angle_alpha   90.00
_cell.angle_beta   90.00
_cell.angle_gamma   90.00
#
_symmetry.space_group_name_H-M   'P 1'
#
loop_
_entity.id
_entity.type
_entity.pdbx_description
1 polymer ?
#
loop_
_entity_poly.entity_id
_entity_poly.type
_entity_poly.pdbx_seq_one_letter_code
_entity_poly.pdbx_strand_id
1 'polypeptide(L)'
;MEIDIFCEVEKANLKPGEEGQLLRETLAQAELADKMGYGCWWEVEHHGAVEMSYSSAPEVILSAIAQRTKRIRIGHAAALAPHNINHPVRVAERAATLDLLSNGRLEMGFARSTVPEWRTFQIDPNDTRRQQIETMRMVPQMWTQERFSWDGEDIKIKDLSVIPKPQQKPHPPMWSMATSEDGFKVAGEAGVGVVGVTLMLPLDTMAQLFQTYRTALKSADPVGSFVNAQTGVFTFVHCAETMDKAIENGAAAAMAWYQNAIVKFFELKELLLQQEQAVLAGLAEAGGHDGVKLDAGAGLIGDIRPEGVNEQDELTQATLRIVGRLARGEEITNEEVYNVLNKQDSVIIGDPPTVRRKMERYRDIGTDRLLCFQQVGGLAHSAVMDSIRLVGEEVIPYLAPR
;
A
#
# COMPACT_ATOMS: atom_id res chain seq x y z
N MET A 1 -11.82 -6.61 -12.60
CA MET A 1 -10.80 -6.17 -11.63
C MET A 1 -9.52 -5.89 -12.39
N GLU A 2 -8.94 -4.72 -12.23
CA GLU A 2 -7.63 -4.42 -12.79
C GLU A 2 -6.51 -4.96 -11.90
N ILE A 3 -5.39 -5.33 -12.50
CA ILE A 3 -4.20 -5.82 -11.81
C ILE A 3 -3.10 -4.77 -11.95
N ASP A 4 -2.61 -4.30 -10.83
CA ASP A 4 -1.63 -3.24 -10.71
C ASP A 4 -0.34 -3.76 -10.05
N ILE A 5 0.72 -2.96 -10.06
CA ILE A 5 1.93 -3.18 -9.25
C ILE A 5 1.91 -2.21 -8.06
N PHE A 6 2.26 -2.70 -6.89
CA PHE A 6 2.61 -1.91 -5.71
C PHE A 6 4.12 -2.00 -5.49
N CYS A 7 4.78 -0.87 -5.28
CA CYS A 7 6.24 -0.81 -5.18
C CYS A 7 6.69 0.05 -4.00
N GLU A 8 7.58 -0.52 -3.20
CA GLU A 8 8.25 0.15 -2.09
C GLU A 8 9.74 0.43 -2.37
N VAL A 9 10.24 0.04 -3.54
CA VAL A 9 11.67 0.01 -3.83
C VAL A 9 12.42 -0.72 -2.71
N GLU A 10 11.98 -1.93 -2.42
CA GLU A 10 12.44 -2.70 -1.27
C GLU A 10 13.53 -3.70 -1.64
N LYS A 11 14.47 -3.91 -0.73
CA LYS A 11 15.41 -5.03 -0.82
C LYS A 11 16.00 -5.37 0.54
N ALA A 12 15.89 -6.64 0.93
CA ALA A 12 16.53 -7.16 2.14
C ALA A 12 18.05 -7.09 2.05
N ASN A 13 18.70 -6.66 3.14
CA ASN A 13 20.16 -6.65 3.27
C ASN A 13 20.89 -5.88 2.16
N LEU A 14 20.28 -4.81 1.63
CA LEU A 14 20.91 -3.95 0.63
C LEU A 14 22.21 -3.37 1.18
N LYS A 15 23.30 -3.52 0.43
CA LYS A 15 24.59 -2.99 0.82
C LYS A 15 24.75 -1.55 0.34
N PRO A 16 25.52 -0.72 1.07
CA PRO A 16 25.84 0.62 0.61
C PRO A 16 26.45 0.62 -0.80
N GLY A 17 25.89 1.43 -1.69
CA GLY A 17 26.29 1.52 -3.10
C GLY A 17 25.47 0.65 -4.07
N GLU A 18 24.60 -0.22 -3.56
CA GLU A 18 23.69 -1.03 -4.39
C GLU A 18 22.36 -0.32 -4.72
N GLU A 19 22.05 0.82 -4.08
CA GLU A 19 20.82 1.58 -4.26
C GLU A 19 20.55 1.95 -5.73
N GLY A 20 21.60 2.34 -6.43
CA GLY A 20 21.51 2.66 -7.85
C GLY A 20 21.12 1.46 -8.72
N GLN A 21 21.54 0.24 -8.35
CA GLN A 21 21.14 -0.99 -9.03
C GLN A 21 19.67 -1.32 -8.73
N LEU A 22 19.24 -1.21 -7.48
CA LEU A 22 17.85 -1.42 -7.07
C LEU A 22 16.89 -0.50 -7.84
N LEU A 23 17.20 0.79 -7.95
CA LEU A 23 16.43 1.75 -8.74
C LEU A 23 16.37 1.37 -10.24
N ARG A 24 17.47 0.92 -10.83
CA ARG A 24 17.48 0.45 -12.23
C ARG A 24 16.63 -0.80 -12.43
N GLU A 25 16.65 -1.73 -11.48
CA GLU A 25 15.81 -2.93 -11.47
C GLU A 25 14.33 -2.56 -11.36
N THR A 26 13.98 -1.61 -10.49
CA THR A 26 12.62 -1.07 -10.36
C THR A 26 12.11 -0.48 -11.69
N LEU A 27 12.94 0.33 -12.36
CA LEU A 27 12.59 0.89 -13.68
C LEU A 27 12.38 -0.20 -14.74
N ALA A 28 13.20 -1.25 -14.75
CA ALA A 28 13.05 -2.38 -15.67
C ALA A 28 11.77 -3.19 -15.40
N GLN A 29 11.40 -3.37 -14.12
CA GLN A 29 10.13 -3.99 -13.72
C GLN A 29 8.93 -3.17 -14.22
N ALA A 30 8.96 -1.84 -14.07
CA ALA A 30 7.90 -0.97 -14.55
C ALA A 30 7.75 -1.00 -16.09
N GLU A 31 8.85 -1.04 -16.83
CA GLU A 31 8.82 -1.20 -18.29
C GLU A 31 8.21 -2.55 -18.70
N LEU A 32 8.51 -3.62 -17.97
CA LEU A 32 7.92 -4.93 -18.22
C LEU A 32 6.43 -4.93 -17.88
N ALA A 33 6.04 -4.36 -16.73
CA ALA A 33 4.64 -4.27 -16.33
C ALA A 33 3.79 -3.51 -17.37
N ASP A 34 4.31 -2.41 -17.96
CA ASP A 34 3.65 -1.71 -19.06
C ASP A 34 3.44 -2.60 -20.29
N LYS A 35 4.45 -3.43 -20.64
CA LYS A 35 4.35 -4.38 -21.76
C LYS A 35 3.37 -5.51 -21.49
N MET A 36 3.29 -5.96 -20.25
CA MET A 36 2.46 -7.08 -19.81
C MET A 36 1.00 -6.68 -19.53
N GLY A 37 0.65 -5.39 -19.60
CA GLY A 37 -0.74 -4.94 -19.51
C GLY A 37 -1.24 -4.70 -18.08
N TYR A 38 -0.35 -4.48 -17.13
CA TYR A 38 -0.75 -3.98 -15.81
C TYR A 38 -1.39 -2.59 -15.91
N GLY A 39 -2.39 -2.32 -15.05
CA GLY A 39 -3.18 -1.10 -15.09
C GLY A 39 -2.43 0.12 -14.55
N CYS A 40 -1.78 -0.02 -13.41
CA CYS A 40 -1.08 1.06 -12.73
C CYS A 40 0.19 0.57 -12.02
N TRP A 41 1.20 1.43 -11.98
CA TRP A 41 2.36 1.30 -11.11
C TRP A 41 2.19 2.26 -9.94
N TRP A 42 2.06 1.74 -8.72
CA TRP A 42 1.87 2.50 -7.50
C TRP A 42 3.16 2.54 -6.70
N GLU A 43 3.69 3.75 -6.48
CA GLU A 43 4.91 4.00 -5.72
C GLU A 43 4.57 4.65 -4.39
N VAL A 44 5.14 4.14 -3.29
CA VAL A 44 4.94 4.70 -1.95
C VAL A 44 5.85 5.90 -1.67
N GLU A 45 5.59 6.61 -0.58
CA GLU A 45 6.50 7.58 0.02
C GLU A 45 6.80 7.15 1.46
N HIS A 46 8.07 6.80 1.75
CA HIS A 46 8.53 6.50 3.10
C HIS A 46 9.88 7.14 3.39
N HIS A 47 10.05 7.58 4.64
CA HIS A 47 11.26 8.26 5.08
C HIS A 47 11.90 7.53 6.26
N GLY A 48 13.22 7.32 6.19
CA GLY A 48 13.97 6.62 7.25
C GLY A 48 13.61 5.15 7.41
N ALA A 49 12.90 4.57 6.46
CA ALA A 49 12.38 3.21 6.48
C ALA A 49 13.41 2.19 5.95
N VAL A 50 14.64 2.23 6.48
CA VAL A 50 15.71 1.28 6.15
C VAL A 50 15.18 -0.15 6.28
N GLU A 51 15.54 -1.03 5.37
CA GLU A 51 15.03 -2.39 5.22
C GLU A 51 13.59 -2.49 4.67
N MET A 52 12.73 -1.47 4.76
CA MET A 52 11.35 -1.53 4.29
C MET A 52 11.13 -0.80 2.97
N SER A 53 11.70 0.40 2.81
CA SER A 53 11.50 1.20 1.60
C SER A 53 12.66 2.15 1.32
N TYR A 54 13.06 2.21 0.05
CA TYR A 54 14.01 3.22 -0.46
C TYR A 54 13.30 4.27 -1.32
N SER A 55 11.97 4.33 -1.28
CA SER A 55 11.15 5.29 -2.02
C SER A 55 10.89 6.54 -1.18
N SER A 56 11.90 7.39 -1.04
CA SER A 56 11.80 8.66 -0.31
C SER A 56 11.49 9.88 -1.19
N ALA A 57 11.50 9.71 -2.51
CA ALA A 57 11.18 10.73 -3.50
C ALA A 57 10.39 10.11 -4.67
N PRO A 58 9.18 9.61 -4.41
CA PRO A 58 8.42 8.82 -5.39
C PRO A 58 8.15 9.60 -6.68
N GLU A 59 7.92 10.90 -6.62
CA GLU A 59 7.68 11.72 -7.82
C GLU A 59 8.88 11.75 -8.78
N VAL A 60 10.10 11.56 -8.28
CA VAL A 60 11.31 11.46 -9.12
C VAL A 60 11.34 10.10 -9.82
N ILE A 61 11.06 9.02 -9.09
CA ILE A 61 11.01 7.65 -9.63
C ILE A 61 9.86 7.53 -10.63
N LEU A 62 8.67 7.99 -10.26
CA LEU A 62 7.48 7.97 -11.11
C LEU A 62 7.67 8.80 -12.39
N SER A 63 8.42 9.92 -12.33
CA SER A 63 8.77 10.68 -13.53
C SER A 63 9.66 9.89 -14.49
N ALA A 64 10.63 9.15 -13.95
CA ALA A 64 11.49 8.27 -14.75
C ALA A 64 10.68 7.11 -15.37
N ILE A 65 9.77 6.49 -14.61
CA ILE A 65 8.84 5.46 -15.10
C ILE A 65 7.93 6.02 -16.19
N ALA A 66 7.36 7.20 -15.98
CA ALA A 66 6.47 7.85 -16.95
C ALA A 66 7.11 8.06 -18.32
N GLN A 67 8.42 8.36 -18.38
CA GLN A 67 9.16 8.53 -19.63
C GLN A 67 9.54 7.21 -20.31
N ARG A 68 9.57 6.09 -19.58
CA ARG A 68 9.92 4.76 -20.08
C ARG A 68 8.72 3.92 -20.46
N THR A 69 7.52 4.32 -20.04
CA THR A 69 6.27 3.60 -20.22
C THR A 69 5.27 4.41 -21.06
N LYS A 70 4.24 3.75 -21.61
CA LYS A 70 3.29 4.41 -22.50
C LYS A 70 1.82 4.24 -22.08
N ARG A 71 1.47 3.14 -21.43
CA ARG A 71 0.08 2.75 -21.15
C ARG A 71 -0.22 2.67 -19.66
N ILE A 72 0.70 2.04 -18.89
CA ILE A 72 0.52 1.87 -17.45
C ILE A 72 0.31 3.22 -16.78
N ARG A 73 -0.68 3.31 -15.89
CA ARG A 73 -0.93 4.53 -15.13
C ARG A 73 0.16 4.71 -14.06
N ILE A 74 0.29 5.91 -13.57
CA ILE A 74 1.35 6.33 -12.65
C ILE A 74 0.69 6.69 -11.32
N GLY A 75 0.79 5.79 -10.35
CA GLY A 75 0.13 5.91 -9.05
C GLY A 75 1.10 6.41 -7.97
N HIS A 76 0.76 7.48 -7.31
CA HIS A 76 1.44 7.91 -6.09
C HIS A 76 0.68 7.37 -4.87
N ALA A 77 1.23 6.38 -4.16
CA ALA A 77 0.54 5.64 -3.10
C ALA A 77 1.26 5.68 -1.73
N ALA A 78 1.39 6.87 -1.13
CA ALA A 78 0.75 8.13 -1.44
C ALA A 78 1.63 9.31 -1.05
N ALA A 79 1.23 10.51 -1.45
CA ALA A 79 1.82 11.71 -0.83
C ALA A 79 1.45 11.75 0.66
N LEU A 80 2.44 11.90 1.51
CA LEU A 80 2.26 12.03 2.95
C LEU A 80 1.72 13.43 3.26
N ALA A 81 0.44 13.50 3.63
CA ALA A 81 -0.32 14.74 3.72
C ALA A 81 0.01 15.66 4.92
N PRO A 82 0.64 15.23 6.03
CA PRO A 82 1.05 16.16 7.07
C PRO A 82 1.93 17.27 6.50
N HIS A 83 1.58 18.52 6.84
CA HIS A 83 2.12 19.73 6.19
C HIS A 83 3.62 19.94 6.38
N ASN A 84 4.19 19.40 7.47
CA ASN A 84 5.63 19.42 7.72
C ASN A 84 6.43 18.48 6.79
N ILE A 85 5.78 17.45 6.23
CA ILE A 85 6.40 16.59 5.20
C ILE A 85 6.15 17.20 3.83
N ASN A 86 4.88 17.43 3.49
CA ASN A 86 4.48 17.90 2.17
C ASN A 86 3.49 19.06 2.25
N HIS A 87 3.95 20.27 1.97
CA HIS A 87 3.07 21.41 1.86
C HIS A 87 2.09 21.23 0.69
N PRO A 88 0.76 21.40 0.84
CA PRO A 88 -0.25 21.12 -0.21
C PRO A 88 0.01 21.79 -1.56
N VAL A 89 0.56 23.01 -1.56
CA VAL A 89 0.95 23.70 -2.82
C VAL A 89 2.03 22.89 -3.55
N ARG A 90 3.04 22.40 -2.83
CA ARG A 90 4.10 21.60 -3.44
C ARG A 90 3.57 20.26 -3.96
N VAL A 91 2.63 19.66 -3.25
CA VAL A 91 1.94 18.44 -3.73
C VAL A 91 1.20 18.72 -5.03
N ALA A 92 0.41 19.79 -5.09
CA ALA A 92 -0.35 20.16 -6.29
C ALA A 92 0.57 20.42 -7.50
N GLU A 93 1.68 21.14 -7.32
CA GLU A 93 2.65 21.46 -8.38
C GLU A 93 3.35 20.21 -8.92
N ARG A 94 3.87 19.35 -8.02
CA ARG A 94 4.59 18.13 -8.38
C ARG A 94 3.67 17.12 -9.07
N ALA A 95 2.46 16.91 -8.54
CA ALA A 95 1.48 16.02 -9.12
C ALA A 95 1.02 16.49 -10.50
N ALA A 96 0.74 17.79 -10.68
CA ALA A 96 0.40 18.33 -11.99
C ALA A 96 1.55 18.19 -12.99
N THR A 97 2.79 18.40 -12.57
CA THR A 97 3.99 18.17 -13.39
C THR A 97 4.10 16.71 -13.82
N LEU A 98 3.89 15.79 -12.88
CA LEU A 98 3.93 14.34 -13.16
C LEU A 98 2.80 13.93 -14.11
N ASP A 99 1.60 14.49 -13.96
CA ASP A 99 0.47 14.23 -14.85
C ASP A 99 0.78 14.66 -16.29
N LEU A 100 1.38 15.84 -16.46
CA LEU A 100 1.84 16.32 -17.78
C LEU A 100 2.94 15.42 -18.37
N LEU A 101 3.95 15.07 -17.57
CA LEU A 101 5.05 14.21 -18.00
C LEU A 101 4.59 12.80 -18.37
N SER A 102 3.56 12.30 -17.71
CA SER A 102 2.95 10.99 -17.98
C SER A 102 1.91 11.01 -19.09
N ASN A 103 1.61 12.15 -19.66
CA ASN A 103 0.54 12.36 -20.65
C ASN A 103 -0.85 11.96 -20.11
N GLY A 104 -1.19 12.45 -18.90
CA GLY A 104 -2.50 12.26 -18.29
C GLY A 104 -2.73 10.88 -17.68
N ARG A 105 -1.68 10.23 -17.16
CA ARG A 105 -1.78 8.88 -16.56
C ARG A 105 -1.70 8.87 -15.03
N LEU A 106 -1.65 10.02 -14.36
CA LEU A 106 -1.52 10.08 -12.91
C LEU A 106 -2.77 9.55 -12.18
N GLU A 107 -2.53 8.78 -11.13
CA GLU A 107 -3.43 8.44 -10.02
C GLU A 107 -2.84 9.03 -8.74
N MET A 108 -3.57 9.88 -8.02
CA MET A 108 -3.00 10.64 -6.89
C MET A 108 -3.56 10.19 -5.55
N GLY A 109 -2.74 9.52 -4.74
CA GLY A 109 -3.09 9.08 -3.40
C GLY A 109 -2.61 10.02 -2.29
N PHE A 110 -3.29 9.96 -1.14
CA PHE A 110 -2.98 10.72 0.07
C PHE A 110 -2.98 9.81 1.29
N ALA A 111 -2.00 9.97 2.17
CA ALA A 111 -1.87 9.21 3.40
C ALA A 111 -1.53 10.09 4.60
N ARG A 112 -1.77 9.57 5.82
CA ARG A 112 -1.46 10.27 7.08
C ARG A 112 0.00 10.16 7.49
N SER A 113 0.83 9.40 6.76
CA SER A 113 2.18 9.03 7.21
C SER A 113 2.16 8.06 8.41
N THR A 114 3.31 7.79 9.00
CA THR A 114 3.53 6.78 10.02
C THR A 114 4.19 7.34 11.27
N VAL A 115 4.09 6.64 12.39
CA VAL A 115 4.64 7.10 13.69
C VAL A 115 6.14 7.45 13.64
N PRO A 116 7.04 6.64 13.03
CA PRO A 116 8.44 7.02 12.89
C PRO A 116 8.65 8.31 12.11
N GLU A 117 7.87 8.51 11.05
CA GLU A 117 7.92 9.71 10.22
C GLU A 117 7.38 10.92 10.99
N TRP A 118 6.31 10.77 11.77
CA TRP A 118 5.79 11.85 12.61
C TRP A 118 6.85 12.36 13.61
N ARG A 119 7.62 11.45 14.22
CA ARG A 119 8.75 11.85 15.07
C ARG A 119 9.85 12.57 14.29
N THR A 120 10.21 12.04 13.12
CA THR A 120 11.26 12.61 12.27
C THR A 120 10.92 14.03 11.82
N PHE A 121 9.68 14.26 11.39
CA PHE A 121 9.20 15.54 10.87
C PHE A 121 8.48 16.41 11.91
N GLN A 122 8.51 16.02 13.19
CA GLN A 122 7.92 16.78 14.31
C GLN A 122 6.42 17.07 14.10
N ILE A 123 5.67 16.03 13.76
CA ILE A 123 4.23 16.09 13.49
C ILE A 123 3.46 15.69 14.74
N ASP A 124 2.42 16.44 15.10
CA ASP A 124 1.45 16.01 16.09
C ASP A 124 0.51 14.96 15.48
N PRO A 125 0.46 13.73 16.04
CA PRO A 125 -0.41 12.68 15.55
C PRO A 125 -1.90 13.08 15.47
N ASN A 126 -2.34 13.97 16.37
CA ASN A 126 -3.73 14.44 16.43
C ASN A 126 -4.12 15.31 15.24
N ASP A 127 -3.17 15.97 14.59
CA ASP A 127 -3.41 16.83 13.44
C ASP A 127 -3.43 16.06 12.10
N THR A 128 -2.85 14.87 12.06
CA THR A 128 -2.60 14.16 10.79
C THR A 128 -3.87 13.90 9.97
N ARG A 129 -4.99 13.55 10.62
CA ARG A 129 -6.28 13.33 9.93
C ARG A 129 -6.83 14.64 9.38
N ARG A 130 -6.82 15.70 10.17
CA ARG A 130 -7.28 17.03 9.76
C ARG A 130 -6.46 17.53 8.57
N GLN A 131 -5.13 17.45 8.65
CA GLN A 131 -4.23 17.86 7.58
C GLN A 131 -4.38 17.03 6.30
N GLN A 132 -4.66 15.71 6.42
CA GLN A 132 -4.97 14.87 5.26
C GLN A 132 -6.25 15.36 4.55
N ILE A 133 -7.33 15.58 5.29
CA ILE A 133 -8.60 16.06 4.73
C ILE A 133 -8.42 17.46 4.11
N GLU A 134 -7.71 18.36 4.80
CA GLU A 134 -7.43 19.71 4.31
C GLU A 134 -6.62 19.66 3.00
N THR A 135 -5.56 18.85 2.94
CA THR A 135 -4.76 18.66 1.71
C THR A 135 -5.60 18.11 0.57
N MET A 136 -6.45 17.10 0.82
CA MET A 136 -7.35 16.54 -0.19
C MET A 136 -8.37 17.57 -0.70
N ARG A 137 -8.80 18.54 0.11
CA ARG A 137 -9.69 19.63 -0.33
C ARG A 137 -8.96 20.73 -1.08
N MET A 138 -7.73 21.06 -0.69
CA MET A 138 -6.95 22.13 -1.31
C MET A 138 -6.44 21.76 -2.70
N VAL A 139 -5.90 20.56 -2.86
CA VAL A 139 -5.18 20.14 -4.07
C VAL A 139 -6.04 20.19 -5.32
N PRO A 140 -7.25 19.62 -5.40
CA PRO A 140 -8.09 19.70 -6.60
C PRO A 140 -8.57 21.13 -6.92
N GLN A 141 -8.76 21.97 -5.92
CA GLN A 141 -9.07 23.39 -6.13
C GLN A 141 -7.88 24.12 -6.78
N MET A 142 -6.65 23.87 -6.32
CA MET A 142 -5.44 24.41 -6.93
C MET A 142 -5.27 23.97 -8.40
N TRP A 143 -5.72 22.76 -8.74
CA TRP A 143 -5.66 22.25 -10.12
C TRP A 143 -6.72 22.87 -11.05
N THR A 144 -7.88 23.22 -10.52
CA THR A 144 -9.05 23.63 -11.31
C THR A 144 -9.28 25.14 -11.34
N GLN A 145 -8.89 25.87 -10.31
CA GLN A 145 -9.06 27.32 -10.20
C GLN A 145 -7.85 28.06 -10.77
N GLU A 146 -8.08 29.17 -11.45
CA GLU A 146 -7.02 30.05 -11.96
C GLU A 146 -6.30 30.77 -10.80
N ARG A 147 -7.09 31.26 -9.84
CA ARG A 147 -6.64 31.92 -8.62
C ARG A 147 -7.20 31.17 -7.42
N PHE A 148 -6.32 30.77 -6.50
CA PHE A 148 -6.66 29.98 -5.33
C PHE A 148 -6.45 30.80 -4.06
N SER A 149 -7.42 30.72 -3.16
CA SER A 149 -7.31 31.24 -1.81
C SER A 149 -7.79 30.21 -0.80
N TRP A 150 -7.14 30.15 0.34
CA TRP A 150 -7.48 29.24 1.42
C TRP A 150 -7.32 29.94 2.77
N ASP A 151 -8.27 29.78 3.68
CA ASP A 151 -8.22 30.27 5.04
C ASP A 151 -8.44 29.11 6.01
N GLY A 152 -7.46 28.24 6.10
CA GLY A 152 -7.45 27.09 7.01
C GLY A 152 -6.85 27.42 8.38
N GLU A 153 -6.78 26.41 9.23
CA GLU A 153 -6.19 26.51 10.56
C GLU A 153 -4.67 26.70 10.47
N ASP A 154 -4.00 25.81 9.72
CA ASP A 154 -2.52 25.82 9.60
C ASP A 154 -2.05 26.61 8.38
N ILE A 155 -2.84 26.65 7.31
CA ILE A 155 -2.42 27.22 6.03
C ILE A 155 -3.35 28.35 5.63
N LYS A 156 -2.77 29.50 5.35
CA LYS A 156 -3.47 30.66 4.81
C LYS A 156 -2.83 31.10 3.51
N ILE A 157 -3.60 31.09 2.44
CA ILE A 157 -3.16 31.45 1.09
C ILE A 157 -4.12 32.48 0.52
N LYS A 158 -3.58 33.52 -0.09
CA LYS A 158 -4.37 34.57 -0.71
C LYS A 158 -3.95 34.76 -2.16
N ASP A 159 -4.91 34.55 -3.08
CA ASP A 159 -4.80 34.93 -4.48
C ASP A 159 -3.57 34.32 -5.20
N LEU A 160 -3.30 33.03 -4.98
CA LEU A 160 -2.18 32.30 -5.56
C LEU A 160 -2.55 31.66 -6.91
N SER A 161 -1.69 31.82 -7.90
CA SER A 161 -1.74 31.04 -9.14
C SER A 161 -0.86 29.82 -8.99
N VAL A 162 -1.44 28.63 -8.87
CA VAL A 162 -0.69 27.37 -8.79
C VAL A 162 -0.50 26.80 -10.20
N ILE A 163 0.75 26.64 -10.60
CA ILE A 163 1.15 26.16 -11.93
C ILE A 163 2.25 25.11 -11.83
N PRO A 164 2.28 24.13 -12.80
CA PRO A 164 1.36 23.94 -13.91
C PRO A 164 -0.01 23.41 -13.47
N LYS A 165 -0.96 23.32 -14.42
CA LYS A 165 -2.22 22.60 -14.25
C LYS A 165 -2.07 21.19 -14.83
N PRO A 166 -2.74 20.17 -14.27
CA PRO A 166 -2.67 18.82 -14.80
C PRO A 166 -3.30 18.72 -16.19
N GLN A 167 -2.89 17.69 -16.94
CA GLN A 167 -3.45 17.37 -18.25
C GLN A 167 -4.86 16.79 -18.14
N GLN A 168 -5.08 15.91 -17.18
CA GLN A 168 -6.39 15.30 -16.91
C GLN A 168 -7.41 16.38 -16.50
N LYS A 169 -8.63 16.25 -16.99
CA LYS A 169 -9.72 17.21 -16.70
C LYS A 169 -10.93 16.47 -16.11
N PRO A 170 -11.56 17.00 -15.06
CA PRO A 170 -11.21 18.26 -14.36
C PRO A 170 -9.87 18.18 -13.61
N HIS A 171 -9.47 17.02 -13.13
CA HIS A 171 -8.20 16.73 -12.43
C HIS A 171 -7.91 15.21 -12.41
N PRO A 172 -6.70 14.76 -12.05
CA PRO A 172 -6.38 13.34 -11.84
C PRO A 172 -7.31 12.67 -10.81
N PRO A 173 -7.62 11.37 -10.96
CA PRO A 173 -8.32 10.61 -9.92
C PRO A 173 -7.57 10.67 -8.60
N MET A 174 -8.33 10.81 -7.50
CA MET A 174 -7.79 10.93 -6.16
C MET A 174 -8.12 9.69 -5.31
N TRP A 175 -7.20 9.33 -4.42
CA TRP A 175 -7.25 8.13 -3.59
C TRP A 175 -6.83 8.43 -2.15
N SER A 176 -7.35 7.65 -1.19
CA SER A 176 -6.89 7.63 0.19
C SER A 176 -6.34 6.24 0.52
N MET A 177 -5.13 6.17 1.09
CA MET A 177 -4.60 4.94 1.67
C MET A 177 -5.17 4.80 3.08
N ALA A 178 -5.80 3.65 3.36
CA ALA A 178 -6.53 3.42 4.59
C ALA A 178 -6.25 2.02 5.15
N THR A 179 -6.03 1.95 6.47
CA THR A 179 -5.80 0.71 7.22
C THR A 179 -6.84 0.48 8.32
N SER A 180 -7.70 1.46 8.60
CA SER A 180 -8.73 1.41 9.64
C SER A 180 -10.12 1.68 9.09
N GLU A 181 -11.17 1.24 9.78
CA GLU A 181 -12.55 1.47 9.41
C GLU A 181 -12.85 2.98 9.26
N ASP A 182 -12.35 3.80 10.19
CA ASP A 182 -12.46 5.27 10.10
C ASP A 182 -11.81 5.82 8.82
N GLY A 183 -10.65 5.28 8.42
CA GLY A 183 -10.00 5.65 7.17
C GLY A 183 -10.83 5.34 5.92
N PHE A 184 -11.47 4.18 5.87
CA PHE A 184 -12.40 3.79 4.79
C PHE A 184 -13.64 4.68 4.77
N LYS A 185 -14.21 5.00 5.94
CA LYS A 185 -15.33 5.92 6.07
C LYS A 185 -14.97 7.31 5.54
N VAL A 186 -13.86 7.89 5.99
CA VAL A 186 -13.38 9.21 5.56
C VAL A 186 -13.13 9.25 4.04
N ALA A 187 -12.54 8.22 3.45
CA ALA A 187 -12.36 8.14 2.00
C ALA A 187 -13.71 8.17 1.26
N GLY A 188 -14.71 7.44 1.76
CA GLY A 188 -16.06 7.44 1.19
C GLY A 188 -16.75 8.81 1.33
N GLU A 189 -16.69 9.44 2.51
CA GLU A 189 -17.24 10.78 2.75
C GLU A 189 -16.58 11.84 1.86
N ALA A 190 -15.27 11.72 1.62
CA ALA A 190 -14.51 12.60 0.74
C ALA A 190 -14.74 12.33 -0.77
N GLY A 191 -15.42 11.25 -1.14
CA GLY A 191 -15.68 10.88 -2.52
C GLY A 191 -14.41 10.51 -3.32
N VAL A 192 -13.37 10.03 -2.65
CA VAL A 192 -12.12 9.55 -3.28
C VAL A 192 -12.05 8.03 -3.28
N GLY A 193 -11.27 7.44 -4.18
CA GLY A 193 -11.00 6.01 -4.15
C GLY A 193 -10.28 5.61 -2.86
N VAL A 194 -10.42 4.36 -2.46
CA VAL A 194 -9.73 3.84 -1.26
C VAL A 194 -8.83 2.66 -1.61
N VAL A 195 -7.63 2.64 -1.07
CA VAL A 195 -6.73 1.47 -1.13
C VAL A 195 -6.49 0.97 0.28
N GLY A 196 -6.85 -0.29 0.50
CA GLY A 196 -6.61 -1.03 1.74
C GLY A 196 -5.42 -1.96 1.66
N VAL A 197 -5.13 -2.61 2.79
CA VAL A 197 -3.98 -3.51 2.99
C VAL A 197 -4.47 -4.83 3.54
N THR A 198 -4.10 -5.96 2.91
CA THR A 198 -4.49 -7.28 3.42
C THR A 198 -3.38 -8.05 4.12
N LEU A 199 -2.21 -7.50 4.35
CA LEU A 199 -0.99 -8.21 4.78
C LEU A 199 -1.15 -9.31 5.84
N MET A 200 -2.14 -9.23 6.71
CA MET A 200 -2.56 -10.28 7.64
C MET A 200 -4.08 -10.24 7.86
N LEU A 201 -4.82 -9.52 7.02
CA LEU A 201 -6.23 -9.30 7.18
C LEU A 201 -7.02 -10.34 6.37
N PRO A 202 -8.00 -11.05 6.96
CA PRO A 202 -8.91 -11.89 6.23
C PRO A 202 -9.71 -11.10 5.17
N LEU A 203 -10.02 -11.75 4.04
CA LEU A 203 -10.80 -11.10 2.98
C LEU A 203 -12.21 -10.71 3.42
N ASP A 204 -12.82 -11.46 4.34
CA ASP A 204 -14.14 -11.10 4.89
C ASP A 204 -14.10 -9.77 5.64
N THR A 205 -13.02 -9.51 6.37
CA THR A 205 -12.81 -8.21 7.01
C THR A 205 -12.62 -7.10 5.99
N MET A 206 -11.84 -7.34 4.94
CA MET A 206 -11.68 -6.37 3.86
C MET A 206 -13.03 -6.09 3.16
N ALA A 207 -13.88 -7.11 2.97
CA ALA A 207 -15.23 -6.94 2.44
C ALA A 207 -16.10 -6.03 3.33
N GLN A 208 -15.98 -6.14 4.66
CA GLN A 208 -16.67 -5.26 5.62
C GLN A 208 -16.17 -3.81 5.50
N LEU A 209 -14.85 -3.60 5.42
CA LEU A 209 -14.27 -2.28 5.22
C LEU A 209 -14.74 -1.65 3.90
N PHE A 210 -14.83 -2.42 2.82
CA PHE A 210 -15.42 -1.95 1.56
C PHE A 210 -16.91 -1.60 1.71
N GLN A 211 -17.66 -2.32 2.54
CA GLN A 211 -19.06 -1.97 2.81
C GLN A 211 -19.20 -0.66 3.59
N THR A 212 -18.33 -0.42 4.58
CA THR A 212 -18.23 0.87 5.29
C THR A 212 -17.95 2.01 4.32
N TYR A 213 -16.96 1.85 3.45
CA TYR A 213 -16.63 2.81 2.40
C TYR A 213 -17.82 3.10 1.46
N ARG A 214 -18.44 2.05 0.90
CA ARG A 214 -19.58 2.20 -0.01
C ARG A 214 -20.82 2.82 0.67
N THR A 215 -20.96 2.60 1.97
CA THR A 215 -22.03 3.23 2.76
C THR A 215 -21.77 4.72 2.91
N ALA A 216 -20.55 5.11 3.24
CA ALA A 216 -20.13 6.50 3.37
C ALA A 216 -20.22 7.28 2.04
N LEU A 217 -19.89 6.63 0.91
CA LEU A 217 -20.05 7.22 -0.42
C LEU A 217 -21.46 7.72 -0.74
N LYS A 218 -22.51 7.11 -0.15
CA LYS A 218 -23.90 7.52 -0.41
C LYS A 218 -24.22 8.93 0.10
N SER A 219 -23.43 9.43 1.04
CA SER A 219 -23.54 10.76 1.63
C SER A 219 -22.27 11.58 1.44
N ALA A 220 -21.49 11.31 0.39
CA ALA A 220 -20.23 11.98 0.14
C ALA A 220 -20.41 13.50 -0.05
N ASP A 221 -19.48 14.26 0.53
CA ASP A 221 -19.20 15.66 0.22
C ASP A 221 -17.84 15.69 -0.55
N PRO A 222 -17.87 15.50 -1.89
CA PRO A 222 -16.65 15.26 -2.63
C PRO A 222 -15.64 16.40 -2.51
N VAL A 223 -14.41 16.07 -2.15
CA VAL A 223 -13.31 17.04 -2.07
C VAL A 223 -12.85 17.51 -3.46
N GLY A 224 -13.08 16.68 -4.49
CA GLY A 224 -12.76 16.95 -5.89
C GLY A 224 -14.00 17.26 -6.73
N SER A 225 -13.81 17.42 -8.03
CA SER A 225 -14.89 17.76 -8.98
C SER A 225 -15.71 16.54 -9.41
N PHE A 226 -15.34 15.33 -9.01
CA PHE A 226 -16.07 14.08 -9.26
C PHE A 226 -15.78 13.08 -8.16
N VAL A 227 -16.65 12.09 -8.03
CA VAL A 227 -16.47 10.97 -7.11
C VAL A 227 -15.67 9.86 -7.79
N ASN A 228 -14.56 9.44 -7.18
CA ASN A 228 -13.84 8.23 -7.54
C ASN A 228 -14.32 7.10 -6.63
N ALA A 229 -15.25 6.28 -7.09
CA ALA A 229 -15.90 5.25 -6.28
C ALA A 229 -15.18 3.89 -6.31
N GLN A 230 -13.89 3.85 -6.66
CA GLN A 230 -13.13 2.61 -6.79
C GLN A 230 -12.54 2.15 -5.45
N THR A 231 -12.42 0.82 -5.31
CA THR A 231 -11.74 0.15 -4.21
C THR A 231 -10.48 -0.54 -4.71
N GLY A 232 -9.39 -0.37 -3.98
CA GLY A 232 -8.12 -1.06 -4.22
C GLY A 232 -7.64 -1.82 -2.99
N VAL A 233 -6.84 -2.84 -3.21
CA VAL A 233 -6.16 -3.59 -2.13
C VAL A 233 -4.76 -3.92 -2.57
N PHE A 234 -3.76 -3.66 -1.72
CA PHE A 234 -2.46 -4.22 -1.97
C PHE A 234 -2.25 -5.53 -1.19
N THR A 235 -1.56 -6.47 -1.84
CA THR A 235 -1.27 -7.79 -1.28
C THR A 235 -0.02 -8.38 -1.91
N PHE A 236 0.59 -9.38 -1.25
CA PHE A 236 1.75 -10.09 -1.80
C PHE A 236 1.37 -10.98 -2.96
N VAL A 237 2.16 -10.91 -4.03
CA VAL A 237 2.00 -11.78 -5.19
C VAL A 237 3.35 -12.27 -5.70
N HIS A 238 3.49 -13.60 -5.86
CA HIS A 238 4.59 -14.20 -6.57
C HIS A 238 4.10 -15.37 -7.42
N CYS A 239 4.29 -15.26 -8.72
CA CYS A 239 3.94 -16.29 -9.69
C CYS A 239 5.22 -16.92 -10.27
N ALA A 240 5.26 -18.25 -10.33
CA ALA A 240 6.33 -18.98 -10.99
C ALA A 240 5.73 -20.04 -11.92
N GLU A 241 6.55 -20.64 -12.80
CA GLU A 241 6.08 -21.64 -13.76
C GLU A 241 5.44 -22.87 -13.09
N THR A 242 5.94 -23.22 -11.91
CA THR A 242 5.42 -24.33 -11.09
C THR A 242 5.35 -23.93 -9.62
N MET A 243 4.55 -24.65 -8.85
CA MET A 243 4.47 -24.50 -7.39
C MET A 243 5.83 -24.71 -6.73
N ASP A 244 6.56 -25.76 -7.13
CA ASP A 244 7.89 -26.07 -6.56
C ASP A 244 8.86 -24.90 -6.83
N LYS A 245 8.80 -24.31 -8.02
CA LYS A 245 9.62 -23.14 -8.35
C LYS A 245 9.27 -21.91 -7.52
N ALA A 246 7.99 -21.68 -7.24
CA ALA A 246 7.55 -20.59 -6.38
C ALA A 246 8.08 -20.74 -4.94
N ILE A 247 8.12 -21.96 -4.42
CA ILE A 247 8.70 -22.28 -3.11
C ILE A 247 10.23 -22.12 -3.15
N GLU A 248 10.90 -22.67 -4.16
CA GLU A 248 12.35 -22.59 -4.35
C GLU A 248 12.83 -21.13 -4.42
N ASN A 249 12.09 -20.25 -5.08
CA ASN A 249 12.38 -18.83 -5.16
C ASN A 249 12.38 -18.13 -3.80
N GLY A 250 11.83 -18.74 -2.75
CA GLY A 250 11.81 -18.19 -1.40
C GLY A 250 10.76 -17.10 -1.19
N ALA A 251 9.70 -17.06 -2.00
CA ALA A 251 8.70 -16.00 -1.95
C ALA A 251 8.02 -15.87 -0.57
N ALA A 252 7.64 -16.99 0.07
CA ALA A 252 7.04 -16.96 1.39
C ALA A 252 8.01 -16.44 2.46
N ALA A 253 9.29 -16.81 2.38
CA ALA A 253 10.32 -16.31 3.30
C ALA A 253 10.56 -14.80 3.10
N ALA A 254 10.52 -14.31 1.85
CA ALA A 254 10.62 -12.89 1.54
C ALA A 254 9.44 -12.09 2.13
N MET A 255 8.21 -12.62 2.03
CA MET A 255 7.02 -12.00 2.62
C MET A 255 7.08 -11.97 4.14
N ALA A 256 7.50 -13.08 4.77
CA ALA A 256 7.70 -13.13 6.22
C ALA A 256 8.80 -12.16 6.68
N TRP A 257 9.86 -12.01 5.88
CA TRP A 257 10.90 -11.01 6.14
C TRP A 257 10.30 -9.59 6.11
N TYR A 258 9.46 -9.27 5.12
CA TYR A 258 8.81 -7.96 5.05
C TYR A 258 7.89 -7.70 6.24
N GLN A 259 7.11 -8.70 6.67
CA GLN A 259 6.30 -8.58 7.89
C GLN A 259 7.17 -8.26 9.11
N ASN A 260 8.36 -8.86 9.22
CA ASN A 260 9.31 -8.55 10.29
C ASN A 260 9.94 -7.15 10.12
N ALA A 261 10.21 -6.70 8.90
CA ALA A 261 10.70 -5.33 8.62
C ALA A 261 9.66 -4.27 9.04
N ILE A 262 8.39 -4.49 8.74
CA ILE A 262 7.28 -3.65 9.22
C ILE A 262 7.25 -3.61 10.76
N VAL A 263 7.35 -4.76 11.41
CA VAL A 263 7.37 -4.86 12.87
C VAL A 263 8.52 -4.04 13.49
N LYS A 264 9.68 -4.08 12.87
CA LYS A 264 10.84 -3.29 13.30
C LYS A 264 10.63 -1.79 13.06
N PHE A 265 10.18 -1.43 11.85
CA PHE A 265 9.96 -0.04 11.46
C PHE A 265 8.94 0.66 12.36
N PHE A 266 7.83 -0.02 12.68
CA PHE A 266 6.82 0.50 13.60
C PHE A 266 7.11 0.26 15.08
N GLU A 267 8.28 -0.30 15.42
CA GLU A 267 8.67 -0.63 16.81
C GLU A 267 7.70 -1.58 17.52
N LEU A 268 7.08 -2.48 16.78
CA LEU A 268 6.03 -3.39 17.29
C LEU A 268 6.57 -4.72 17.82
N LYS A 269 7.89 -4.93 17.82
CA LYS A 269 8.52 -6.21 18.19
C LYS A 269 8.09 -6.69 19.57
N GLU A 270 8.08 -5.81 20.56
CA GLU A 270 7.71 -6.16 21.94
C GLU A 270 6.25 -6.59 22.03
N LEU A 271 5.36 -5.90 21.32
CA LEU A 271 3.93 -6.24 21.26
C LEU A 271 3.71 -7.62 20.64
N LEU A 272 4.37 -7.95 19.52
CA LEU A 272 4.25 -9.25 18.89
C LEU A 272 4.80 -10.39 19.76
N LEU A 273 5.93 -10.17 20.46
CA LEU A 273 6.50 -11.15 21.37
C LEU A 273 5.57 -11.39 22.58
N GLN A 274 4.92 -10.36 23.09
CA GLN A 274 3.92 -10.48 24.14
C GLN A 274 2.69 -11.28 23.67
N GLN A 275 2.21 -11.02 22.46
CA GLN A 275 1.09 -11.76 21.85
C GLN A 275 1.46 -13.23 21.61
N GLU A 276 2.66 -13.51 21.08
CA GLU A 276 3.16 -14.88 20.93
C GLU A 276 3.21 -15.62 22.28
N GLN A 277 3.75 -14.97 23.33
CA GLN A 277 3.83 -15.55 24.68
C GLN A 277 2.44 -15.81 25.26
N ALA A 278 1.49 -14.91 25.07
CA ALA A 278 0.11 -15.06 25.52
C ALA A 278 -0.58 -16.25 24.82
N VAL A 279 -0.36 -16.41 23.53
CA VAL A 279 -0.85 -17.55 22.74
C VAL A 279 -0.24 -18.86 23.22
N LEU A 280 1.09 -18.90 23.42
CA LEU A 280 1.79 -20.12 23.92
C LEU A 280 1.40 -20.49 25.35
N ALA A 281 1.08 -19.51 26.19
CA ALA A 281 0.64 -19.73 27.55
C ALA A 281 -0.83 -20.16 27.70
N GLY A 282 -1.59 -20.25 26.59
CA GLY A 282 -3.04 -20.56 26.63
C GLY A 282 -3.89 -19.50 27.30
N LEU A 283 -3.36 -18.29 27.45
CA LEU A 283 -4.02 -17.16 28.10
C LEU A 283 -4.99 -16.41 27.17
N ALA A 284 -5.40 -17.01 26.07
CA ALA A 284 -6.30 -16.43 25.07
C ALA A 284 -7.73 -16.15 25.61
N GLU A 285 -8.05 -16.52 26.85
CA GLU A 285 -9.34 -16.24 27.49
C GLU A 285 -9.42 -14.90 28.25
N ALA A 286 -8.32 -14.18 28.40
CA ALA A 286 -8.32 -12.88 29.04
C ALA A 286 -8.66 -11.78 28.03
N GLY A 287 -9.94 -11.70 27.64
CA GLY A 287 -10.49 -10.50 27.03
C GLY A 287 -10.24 -9.30 27.95
N GLY A 288 -9.53 -8.31 27.46
CA GLY A 288 -9.31 -7.06 28.17
C GLY A 288 -7.85 -6.74 28.43
N HIS A 289 -7.13 -6.37 27.40
CA HIS A 289 -5.96 -5.50 27.56
C HIS A 289 -6.41 -4.03 27.61
N ASP A 290 -7.02 -3.65 28.76
CA ASP A 290 -7.03 -2.26 29.21
C ASP A 290 -5.60 -1.89 29.63
N GLY A 291 -4.75 -1.50 28.71
CA GLY A 291 -3.40 -1.13 29.14
C GLY A 291 -2.45 -0.59 28.10
N VAL A 292 -2.59 -0.96 26.85
CA VAL A 292 -1.82 -0.34 25.77
C VAL A 292 -2.80 0.23 24.75
N LYS A 293 -3.33 1.41 25.04
CA LYS A 293 -3.75 2.31 23.96
C LYS A 293 -2.49 2.63 23.19
N LEU A 294 -2.19 1.86 22.16
CA LEU A 294 -1.40 2.36 21.06
C LEU A 294 -2.21 3.56 20.55
N ASP A 295 -1.66 4.74 20.81
CA ASP A 295 -2.25 5.99 20.38
C ASP A 295 -2.67 5.84 18.92
N ALA A 296 -3.76 6.47 18.52
CA ALA A 296 -4.46 6.36 17.21
C ALA A 296 -3.59 6.56 15.95
N GLY A 297 -2.31 6.42 16.08
CA GLY A 297 -1.29 6.52 15.05
C GLY A 297 -0.58 5.22 14.70
N ALA A 298 -0.72 4.15 15.46
CA ALA A 298 -0.11 2.85 15.16
C ALA A 298 -0.95 2.01 14.18
N GLY A 299 -1.50 2.64 13.18
CA GLY A 299 -2.57 2.16 12.32
C GLY A 299 -2.30 0.95 11.43
N LEU A 300 -1.13 0.31 11.48
CA LEU A 300 -0.93 -0.91 10.68
C LEU A 300 -1.24 -2.20 11.45
N ILE A 301 -1.17 -2.20 12.76
CA ILE A 301 -1.49 -3.40 13.57
C ILE A 301 -2.44 -3.08 14.73
N GLY A 302 -2.41 -1.87 15.30
CA GLY A 302 -3.29 -1.47 16.42
C GLY A 302 -4.74 -1.20 16.02
N ASP A 303 -4.95 -0.59 14.85
CA ASP A 303 -6.28 -0.32 14.27
C ASP A 303 -6.79 -1.46 13.37
N ILE A 304 -5.96 -2.46 13.05
CA ILE A 304 -6.36 -3.68 12.32
C ILE A 304 -6.88 -4.74 13.31
N ARG A 305 -7.51 -4.36 14.40
CA ARG A 305 -8.40 -5.26 15.13
C ARG A 305 -9.84 -4.97 14.72
N PRO A 306 -10.35 -5.56 13.63
CA PRO A 306 -11.79 -5.66 13.47
C PRO A 306 -12.29 -6.49 14.64
N GLU A 307 -13.37 -6.07 15.26
CA GLU A 307 -14.14 -6.94 16.13
C GLU A 307 -14.35 -8.25 15.38
N GLY A 308 -13.76 -9.35 15.85
CA GLY A 308 -13.90 -10.66 15.22
C GLY A 308 -12.65 -11.35 14.70
N VAL A 309 -11.44 -10.77 14.79
CA VAL A 309 -10.21 -11.58 14.63
C VAL A 309 -10.15 -12.50 15.86
N ASN A 310 -10.53 -13.75 15.62
CA ASN A 310 -10.42 -14.79 16.63
C ASN A 310 -8.91 -15.07 16.83
N GLU A 311 -8.31 -14.53 17.90
CA GLU A 311 -6.90 -14.81 18.27
C GLU A 311 -6.65 -16.30 18.49
N GLN A 312 -7.72 -17.10 18.59
CA GLN A 312 -7.70 -18.55 18.69
C GLN A 312 -7.69 -19.23 17.31
N ASP A 313 -7.77 -18.48 16.20
CA ASP A 313 -7.66 -19.07 14.89
C ASP A 313 -6.27 -19.69 14.69
N GLU A 314 -6.26 -21.00 14.38
CA GLU A 314 -5.05 -21.82 14.24
C GLU A 314 -4.06 -21.21 13.21
N LEU A 315 -4.56 -20.59 12.15
CA LEU A 315 -3.76 -19.95 11.11
C LEU A 315 -3.08 -18.69 11.60
N THR A 316 -3.80 -17.83 12.32
CA THR A 316 -3.25 -16.63 12.95
C THR A 316 -2.13 -16.99 13.93
N GLN A 317 -2.35 -18.01 14.78
CA GLN A 317 -1.34 -18.50 15.72
C GLN A 317 -0.12 -19.09 15.01
N ALA A 318 -0.32 -19.83 13.93
CA ALA A 318 0.78 -20.41 13.17
C ALA A 318 1.63 -19.30 12.50
N THR A 319 0.98 -18.25 11.98
CA THR A 319 1.66 -17.10 11.39
C THR A 319 2.46 -16.32 12.43
N LEU A 320 1.88 -16.00 13.58
CA LEU A 320 2.58 -15.32 14.67
C LEU A 320 3.81 -16.10 15.14
N ARG A 321 3.71 -17.44 15.22
CA ARG A 321 4.87 -18.30 15.55
C ARG A 321 5.98 -18.18 14.51
N ILE A 322 5.67 -18.20 13.21
CA ILE A 322 6.67 -18.06 12.14
C ILE A 322 7.34 -16.69 12.22
N VAL A 323 6.56 -15.62 12.33
CA VAL A 323 7.08 -14.24 12.43
C VAL A 323 7.91 -14.06 13.69
N GLY A 324 7.47 -14.61 14.84
CA GLY A 324 8.22 -14.57 16.10
C GLY A 324 9.55 -15.32 16.02
N ARG A 325 9.59 -16.49 15.38
CA ARG A 325 10.84 -17.26 15.16
C ARG A 325 11.82 -16.47 14.29
N LEU A 326 11.34 -15.86 13.20
CA LEU A 326 12.16 -15.00 12.36
C LEU A 326 12.65 -13.75 13.11
N ALA A 327 11.81 -13.14 13.96
CA ALA A 327 12.21 -12.00 14.78
C ALA A 327 13.33 -12.34 15.77
N ARG A 328 13.40 -13.59 16.22
CA ARG A 328 14.51 -14.12 17.07
C ARG A 328 15.75 -14.50 16.26
N GLY A 329 15.70 -14.46 14.92
CA GLY A 329 16.82 -14.84 14.06
C GLY A 329 16.96 -16.36 13.87
N GLU A 330 15.89 -17.14 14.08
CA GLU A 330 15.90 -18.57 13.81
C GLU A 330 15.88 -18.83 12.29
N GLU A 331 16.68 -19.82 11.85
CA GLU A 331 16.60 -20.30 10.47
C GLU A 331 15.34 -21.14 10.26
N ILE A 332 14.54 -20.79 9.25
CA ILE A 332 13.33 -21.49 8.88
C ILE A 332 13.40 -21.81 7.39
N THR A 333 13.02 -23.03 6.99
CA THR A 333 13.05 -23.43 5.57
C THR A 333 11.95 -22.71 4.77
N ASN A 334 12.20 -22.46 3.48
CA ASN A 334 11.21 -21.89 2.57
C ASN A 334 9.90 -22.69 2.55
N GLU A 335 10.00 -24.02 2.61
CA GLU A 335 8.84 -24.91 2.62
C GLU A 335 8.01 -24.75 3.91
N GLU A 336 8.67 -24.69 5.09
CA GLU A 336 7.97 -24.50 6.36
C GLU A 336 7.22 -23.17 6.39
N VAL A 337 7.85 -22.07 5.96
CA VAL A 337 7.21 -20.76 5.88
C VAL A 337 6.07 -20.78 4.87
N TYR A 338 6.27 -21.38 3.70
CA TYR A 338 5.23 -21.49 2.67
C TYR A 338 4.01 -22.26 3.18
N ASN A 339 4.19 -23.39 3.83
CA ASN A 339 3.10 -24.24 4.32
C ASN A 339 2.19 -23.54 5.35
N VAL A 340 2.69 -22.52 6.03
CA VAL A 340 1.91 -21.69 6.94
C VAL A 340 1.29 -20.50 6.17
N LEU A 341 2.11 -19.66 5.54
CA LEU A 341 1.66 -18.39 4.97
C LEU A 341 0.74 -18.55 3.76
N ASN A 342 0.95 -19.58 2.93
CA ASN A 342 0.12 -19.78 1.73
C ASN A 342 -1.35 -20.14 2.04
N LYS A 343 -1.66 -20.48 3.29
CA LYS A 343 -3.06 -20.67 3.74
C LYS A 343 -3.80 -19.35 3.91
N GLN A 344 -3.07 -18.23 4.03
CA GLN A 344 -3.67 -16.91 4.11
C GLN A 344 -4.14 -16.44 2.73
N ASP A 345 -5.24 -15.74 2.71
CA ASP A 345 -5.75 -15.10 1.50
C ASP A 345 -4.83 -13.98 1.00
N SER A 346 -4.20 -13.27 1.94
CA SER A 346 -3.27 -12.17 1.69
C SER A 346 -1.92 -12.60 1.10
N VAL A 347 -1.68 -13.90 0.96
CA VAL A 347 -0.44 -14.45 0.40
C VAL A 347 -0.77 -15.21 -0.89
N ILE A 348 -0.46 -14.60 -2.02
CA ILE A 348 -0.72 -15.16 -3.35
C ILE A 348 0.60 -15.66 -3.93
N ILE A 349 0.93 -16.93 -3.69
CA ILE A 349 2.13 -17.60 -4.19
C ILE A 349 1.74 -18.85 -4.93
N GLY A 350 2.31 -19.09 -6.12
CA GLY A 350 2.11 -20.35 -6.84
C GLY A 350 2.33 -20.27 -8.34
N ASP A 351 1.82 -21.28 -9.01
CA ASP A 351 1.70 -21.32 -10.47
C ASP A 351 0.54 -20.43 -10.98
N PRO A 352 0.46 -20.12 -12.27
CA PRO A 352 -0.57 -19.23 -12.80
C PRO A 352 -2.01 -19.65 -12.46
N PRO A 353 -2.42 -20.93 -12.51
CA PRO A 353 -3.76 -21.36 -12.09
C PRO A 353 -4.04 -21.08 -10.60
N THR A 354 -3.07 -21.28 -9.73
CA THR A 354 -3.20 -21.02 -8.29
C THR A 354 -3.28 -19.53 -7.99
N VAL A 355 -2.40 -18.73 -8.61
CA VAL A 355 -2.42 -17.27 -8.48
C VAL A 355 -3.76 -16.71 -8.97
N ARG A 356 -4.24 -17.13 -10.14
CA ARG A 356 -5.55 -16.71 -10.66
C ARG A 356 -6.68 -17.01 -9.69
N ARG A 357 -6.79 -18.25 -9.20
CA ARG A 357 -7.85 -18.66 -8.26
C ARG A 357 -7.84 -17.83 -6.99
N LYS A 358 -6.66 -17.48 -6.44
CA LYS A 358 -6.56 -16.63 -5.26
C LYS A 358 -6.95 -15.18 -5.57
N MET A 359 -6.56 -14.63 -6.72
CA MET A 359 -6.95 -13.29 -7.14
C MET A 359 -8.46 -13.17 -7.43
N GLU A 360 -9.10 -14.23 -7.93
CA GLU A 360 -10.55 -14.25 -8.13
C GLU A 360 -11.31 -13.98 -6.83
N ARG A 361 -10.82 -14.43 -5.68
CA ARG A 361 -11.45 -14.16 -4.38
C ARG A 361 -11.45 -12.67 -4.02
N TYR A 362 -10.42 -11.92 -4.43
CA TYR A 362 -10.41 -10.46 -4.28
C TYR A 362 -11.46 -9.79 -5.16
N ARG A 363 -11.64 -10.27 -6.39
CA ARG A 363 -12.73 -9.80 -7.25
C ARG A 363 -14.09 -10.05 -6.62
N ASP A 364 -14.28 -11.22 -6.00
CA ASP A 364 -15.56 -11.64 -5.43
C ASP A 364 -15.99 -10.79 -4.22
N ILE A 365 -15.06 -10.19 -3.46
CA ILE A 365 -15.36 -9.20 -2.42
C ILE A 365 -15.59 -7.78 -2.97
N GLY A 366 -15.47 -7.61 -4.31
CA GLY A 366 -15.72 -6.35 -4.99
C GLY A 366 -14.52 -5.41 -5.03
N THR A 367 -13.30 -5.95 -5.12
CA THR A 367 -12.09 -5.17 -5.39
C THR A 367 -12.08 -4.73 -6.86
N ASP A 368 -11.91 -3.44 -7.10
CA ASP A 368 -11.78 -2.89 -8.46
C ASP A 368 -10.32 -2.97 -8.95
N ARG A 369 -9.34 -2.77 -8.07
CA ARG A 369 -7.91 -2.78 -8.38
C ARG A 369 -7.14 -3.62 -7.37
N LEU A 370 -6.41 -4.64 -7.83
CA LEU A 370 -5.51 -5.44 -6.99
C LEU A 370 -4.06 -5.01 -7.24
N LEU A 371 -3.46 -4.40 -6.23
CA LEU A 371 -2.09 -3.91 -6.25
C LEU A 371 -1.15 -5.03 -5.79
N CYS A 372 -0.40 -5.58 -6.74
CA CYS A 372 0.47 -6.74 -6.53
C CYS A 372 1.85 -6.28 -6.03
N PHE A 373 2.20 -6.61 -4.80
CA PHE A 373 3.53 -6.40 -4.26
C PHE A 373 4.42 -7.60 -4.60
N GLN A 374 5.23 -7.46 -5.64
CA GLN A 374 6.03 -8.55 -6.21
C GLN A 374 7.52 -8.45 -5.89
N GLN A 375 8.08 -7.23 -5.80
CA GLN A 375 9.45 -7.01 -5.36
C GLN A 375 9.47 -7.00 -3.83
N VAL A 376 9.80 -8.12 -3.20
CA VAL A 376 9.75 -8.30 -1.73
C VAL A 376 11.04 -8.91 -1.23
N GLY A 377 11.61 -8.34 -0.18
CA GLY A 377 12.70 -8.92 0.59
C GLY A 377 13.92 -9.32 -0.24
N GLY A 378 14.31 -10.58 -0.09
CA GLY A 378 15.47 -11.16 -0.75
C GLY A 378 15.20 -11.77 -2.13
N LEU A 379 14.03 -11.58 -2.72
CA LEU A 379 13.72 -12.13 -4.04
C LEU A 379 14.71 -11.64 -5.10
N ALA A 380 15.21 -12.57 -5.91
CA ALA A 380 16.08 -12.24 -7.02
C ALA A 380 15.31 -11.44 -8.07
N HIS A 381 15.93 -10.40 -8.64
CA HIS A 381 15.32 -9.58 -9.69
C HIS A 381 14.77 -10.41 -10.86
N SER A 382 15.47 -11.46 -11.28
CA SER A 382 15.02 -12.37 -12.33
C SER A 382 13.69 -13.08 -11.96
N ALA A 383 13.55 -13.53 -10.72
CA ALA A 383 12.33 -14.18 -10.24
C ALA A 383 11.14 -13.19 -10.17
N VAL A 384 11.40 -11.94 -9.82
CA VAL A 384 10.40 -10.86 -9.87
C VAL A 384 9.99 -10.57 -11.31
N MET A 385 10.93 -10.47 -12.24
CA MET A 385 10.65 -10.27 -13.66
C MET A 385 9.83 -11.42 -14.26
N ASP A 386 10.15 -12.67 -13.91
CA ASP A 386 9.37 -13.85 -14.35
C ASP A 386 7.96 -13.81 -13.77
N SER A 387 7.80 -13.43 -12.49
CA SER A 387 6.49 -13.28 -11.87
C SER A 387 5.64 -12.20 -12.56
N ILE A 388 6.21 -11.03 -12.85
CA ILE A 388 5.52 -9.95 -13.59
C ILE A 388 5.08 -10.44 -14.97
N ARG A 389 5.97 -11.15 -15.69
CA ARG A 389 5.66 -11.70 -17.00
C ARG A 389 4.54 -12.74 -16.95
N LEU A 390 4.64 -13.73 -16.07
CA LEU A 390 3.66 -14.82 -15.95
C LEU A 390 2.28 -14.30 -15.54
N VAL A 391 2.20 -13.38 -14.59
CA VAL A 391 0.93 -12.74 -14.21
C VAL A 391 0.34 -11.98 -15.40
N GLY A 392 1.18 -11.26 -16.16
CA GLY A 392 0.73 -10.53 -17.33
C GLY A 392 0.21 -11.44 -18.46
N GLU A 393 0.92 -12.51 -18.77
CA GLU A 393 0.58 -13.42 -19.86
C GLU A 393 -0.57 -14.38 -19.51
N GLU A 394 -0.60 -14.90 -18.27
CA GLU A 394 -1.46 -16.04 -17.92
C GLU A 394 -2.53 -15.74 -16.86
N VAL A 395 -2.50 -14.57 -16.22
CA VAL A 395 -3.47 -14.22 -15.16
C VAL A 395 -4.33 -13.01 -15.55
N ILE A 396 -3.72 -11.90 -15.94
CA ILE A 396 -4.43 -10.65 -16.30
C ILE A 396 -5.53 -10.88 -17.36
N PRO A 397 -5.31 -11.65 -18.45
CA PRO A 397 -6.35 -11.85 -19.49
C PRO A 397 -7.65 -12.46 -18.98
N TYR A 398 -7.62 -13.16 -17.84
CA TYR A 398 -8.79 -13.82 -17.24
C TYR A 398 -9.49 -12.98 -16.18
N LEU A 399 -8.81 -11.94 -15.64
CA LEU A 399 -9.31 -11.09 -14.56
C LEU A 399 -9.71 -9.69 -15.03
N ALA A 400 -9.23 -9.27 -16.19
CA ALA A 400 -9.59 -7.97 -16.77
C ALA A 400 -11.11 -7.84 -16.96
N PRO A 401 -11.69 -6.64 -16.78
CA PRO A 401 -13.08 -6.37 -17.13
C PRO A 401 -13.31 -6.75 -18.62
N ARG A 402 -14.38 -7.52 -18.88
CA ARG A 402 -14.78 -7.83 -20.25
C ARG A 402 -15.49 -6.66 -20.90
#